data_67191e76f12238a03b61070d8cd2c8ac
#
_entry.id   67191e76f12238a03b61070d8cd2c8ac
#
_cell.length_a   1.000
_cell.length_b   1.000
_cell.length_c   1.000
_cell.angle_alpha   90.00
_cell.angle_beta   90.00
_cell.angle_gamma   90.00
#
_symmetry.space_group_name_H-M   'P 1'
#
loop_
_entity.id
_entity.type
_entity.pdbx_description
1 polymer ?
#
loop_
_entity_poly.entity_id
_entity_poly.type
_entity_poly.pdbx_seq_one_letter_code
_entity_poly.pdbx_strand_id
1 'polypeptide(L)'
;NSIDTALYSGVILTHGSDTLAYTSALLGMYFRHFDIPLFIIASNKPIGEKGSNGLFNFTSAVGLIKEGKYKGVFTLYERVMLPTRVIPADTCRDRFGVYGYDGFNDFSVFSGVSENMLSRPRERIFHNDVKFGKRVLFIEGYPAMDFGCFVPNEDTAAVLYSPYHSATACTDVSEGKSYALTEFIKRCITKNIMVYICGLKRKVPIYSTVAEIIKAGSIPIYTTSAVAAYMKLLLAYNQEEMPVKEVMGKDLFFEEVKFS
;
A
#
# COMPACT_ATOMS: atom_id res chain seq x y z
N ASN A 1 -0.62 -5.33 23.12
CA ASN A 1 0.74 -5.73 23.52
C ASN A 1 1.69 -4.75 22.87
N SER A 2 2.25 -3.83 23.65
CA SER A 2 3.26 -2.88 23.19
C SER A 2 4.65 -3.54 23.26
N ILE A 3 5.43 -3.44 22.19
CA ILE A 3 6.86 -3.78 22.24
C ILE A 3 7.55 -2.60 22.94
N ASP A 4 8.23 -2.89 24.03
CA ASP A 4 9.09 -1.92 24.67
C ASP A 4 10.39 -1.79 23.87
N THR A 5 10.46 -0.77 23.02
CA THR A 5 11.61 -0.54 22.13
C THR A 5 12.91 -0.24 22.89
N ALA A 6 12.83 0.14 24.18
CA ALA A 6 14.03 0.37 24.99
C ALA A 6 14.77 -0.94 25.37
N LEU A 7 14.08 -2.07 25.29
CA LEU A 7 14.66 -3.38 25.67
C LEU A 7 15.30 -4.12 24.49
N TYR A 8 15.06 -3.68 23.25
CA TYR A 8 15.46 -4.42 22.05
C TYR A 8 16.16 -3.53 21.04
N SER A 9 17.15 -4.08 20.35
CA SER A 9 17.84 -3.39 19.25
C SER A 9 17.07 -3.42 17.95
N GLY A 10 16.08 -4.29 17.82
CA GLY A 10 15.22 -4.44 16.63
C GLY A 10 14.25 -5.59 16.76
N VAL A 11 13.34 -5.69 15.82
CA VAL A 11 12.30 -6.73 15.75
C VAL A 11 12.37 -7.42 14.40
N ILE A 12 12.22 -8.75 14.38
CA ILE A 12 12.07 -9.54 13.16
C ILE A 12 10.69 -10.20 13.21
N LEU A 13 9.86 -9.92 12.20
CA LEU A 13 8.56 -10.54 12.00
C LEU A 13 8.65 -11.51 10.82
N THR A 14 8.53 -12.81 11.08
CA THR A 14 8.42 -13.82 10.01
C THR A 14 7.00 -13.85 9.46
N HIS A 15 6.87 -13.92 8.13
CA HIS A 15 5.60 -13.80 7.44
C HIS A 15 5.53 -14.73 6.21
N GLY A 16 4.33 -15.10 5.79
CA GLY A 16 4.11 -15.77 4.52
C GLY A 16 4.23 -14.81 3.33
N SER A 17 4.62 -15.32 2.15
CA SER A 17 4.81 -14.49 0.95
C SER A 17 3.52 -13.88 0.39
N ASP A 18 2.38 -14.59 0.48
CA ASP A 18 1.14 -14.24 -0.23
C ASP A 18 0.59 -12.85 0.13
N THR A 19 0.62 -12.51 1.42
CA THR A 19 0.09 -11.23 1.91
C THR A 19 1.18 -10.31 2.47
N LEU A 20 2.45 -10.62 2.21
CA LEU A 20 3.60 -9.85 2.70
C LEU A 20 3.48 -8.36 2.35
N ALA A 21 3.13 -8.03 1.10
CA ALA A 21 3.02 -6.66 0.64
C ALA A 21 1.97 -5.85 1.42
N TYR A 22 0.83 -6.48 1.71
CA TYR A 22 -0.26 -5.86 2.47
C TYR A 22 0.12 -5.62 3.94
N THR A 23 0.61 -6.67 4.61
CA THR A 23 1.06 -6.56 6.01
C THR A 23 2.21 -5.56 6.15
N SER A 24 3.14 -5.57 5.20
CA SER A 24 4.25 -4.60 5.17
C SER A 24 3.74 -3.16 5.07
N ALA A 25 2.85 -2.88 4.13
CA ALA A 25 2.29 -1.53 3.97
C ALA A 25 1.54 -1.07 5.23
N LEU A 26 0.72 -1.95 5.81
CA LEU A 26 -0.03 -1.65 7.03
C LEU A 26 0.90 -1.32 8.20
N LEU A 27 1.85 -2.20 8.50
CA LEU A 27 2.76 -2.04 9.62
C LEU A 27 3.73 -0.88 9.41
N GLY A 28 4.17 -0.64 8.15
CA GLY A 28 4.98 0.50 7.79
C GLY A 28 4.32 1.84 8.13
N MET A 29 3.03 1.99 7.81
CA MET A 29 2.28 3.20 8.12
C MET A 29 1.96 3.32 9.61
N TYR A 30 1.59 2.22 10.27
CA TYR A 30 1.16 2.22 11.66
C TYR A 30 2.33 2.39 12.64
N PHE A 31 3.42 1.61 12.46
CA PHE A 31 4.60 1.63 13.31
C PHE A 31 5.73 2.52 12.79
N ARG A 32 5.41 3.52 11.99
CA ARG A 32 6.35 4.49 11.41
C ARG A 32 7.24 5.20 12.44
N HIS A 33 6.80 5.23 13.68
CA HIS A 33 7.44 5.95 14.79
C HIS A 33 8.45 5.10 15.58
N PHE A 34 8.62 3.84 15.21
CA PHE A 34 9.59 2.98 15.91
C PHE A 34 11.00 3.56 15.76
N ASP A 35 11.68 3.71 16.89
CA ASP A 35 13.06 4.17 16.99
C ASP A 35 14.07 3.03 16.84
N ILE A 36 13.59 1.78 16.73
CA ILE A 36 14.34 0.59 16.36
C ILE A 36 13.79 0.02 15.03
N PRO A 37 14.59 -0.74 14.26
CA PRO A 37 14.08 -1.37 13.04
C PRO A 37 13.15 -2.54 13.34
N LEU A 38 12.04 -2.64 12.57
CA LEU A 38 11.23 -3.83 12.45
C LEU A 38 11.37 -4.36 11.02
N PHE A 39 12.00 -5.51 10.84
CA PHE A 39 12.11 -6.18 9.55
C PHE A 39 11.04 -7.26 9.41
N ILE A 40 10.20 -7.13 8.39
CA ILE A 40 9.24 -8.17 7.98
C ILE A 40 9.92 -9.02 6.92
N ILE A 41 10.06 -10.31 7.20
CA ILE A 41 10.77 -11.24 6.32
C ILE A 41 9.86 -12.39 5.88
N ALA A 42 10.07 -12.89 4.67
CA ALA A 42 9.43 -14.10 4.17
C ALA A 42 10.46 -15.01 3.51
N SER A 43 10.01 -16.18 3.06
CA SER A 43 10.83 -17.15 2.35
C SER A 43 10.11 -17.64 1.10
N ASN A 44 10.87 -17.91 0.02
CA ASN A 44 10.35 -18.51 -1.21
C ASN A 44 10.04 -20.02 -1.06
N LYS A 45 10.66 -20.68 -0.08
CA LYS A 45 10.49 -22.10 0.21
C LYS A 45 10.60 -22.35 1.71
N PRO A 46 10.12 -23.48 2.22
CA PRO A 46 10.36 -23.91 3.58
C PRO A 46 11.85 -23.88 3.95
N ILE A 47 12.15 -23.46 5.18
CA ILE A 47 13.53 -23.43 5.70
C ILE A 47 14.04 -24.87 5.74
N GLY A 48 15.22 -25.10 5.17
CA GLY A 48 15.83 -26.44 5.05
C GLY A 48 15.70 -27.05 3.65
N GLU A 49 14.82 -26.54 2.80
CA GLU A 49 14.81 -26.94 1.40
C GLU A 49 15.94 -26.27 0.60
N LYS A 50 16.49 -27.01 -0.36
CA LYS A 50 17.54 -26.49 -1.25
C LYS A 50 17.03 -25.27 -2.04
N GLY A 51 17.73 -24.15 -1.93
CA GLY A 51 17.39 -22.89 -2.59
C GLY A 51 16.37 -22.05 -1.83
N SER A 52 16.06 -22.37 -0.56
CA SER A 52 15.32 -21.48 0.32
C SER A 52 16.17 -20.23 0.66
N ASN A 53 15.57 -19.05 0.53
CA ASN A 53 16.18 -17.79 0.92
C ASN A 53 15.82 -17.37 2.37
N GLY A 54 15.04 -18.18 3.10
CA GLY A 54 14.56 -17.83 4.44
C GLY A 54 15.68 -17.57 5.46
N LEU A 55 16.69 -18.44 5.51
CA LEU A 55 17.83 -18.27 6.42
C LEU A 55 18.66 -17.04 6.03
N PHE A 56 18.85 -16.79 4.74
CA PHE A 56 19.54 -15.59 4.25
C PHE A 56 18.79 -14.32 4.68
N ASN A 57 17.48 -14.25 4.50
CA ASN A 57 16.68 -13.11 4.90
C ASN A 57 16.72 -12.89 6.41
N PHE A 58 16.65 -13.96 7.22
CA PHE A 58 16.73 -13.87 8.66
C PHE A 58 18.10 -13.36 9.14
N THR A 59 19.20 -13.96 8.65
CA THR A 59 20.55 -13.56 9.05
C THR A 59 20.89 -12.15 8.58
N SER A 60 20.43 -11.74 7.40
CA SER A 60 20.55 -10.38 6.91
C SER A 60 19.81 -9.37 7.82
N ALA A 61 18.58 -9.69 8.25
CA ALA A 61 17.84 -8.85 9.20
C ALA A 61 18.60 -8.67 10.52
N VAL A 62 19.17 -9.74 11.06
CA VAL A 62 20.02 -9.68 12.28
C VAL A 62 21.23 -8.78 12.05
N GLY A 63 21.91 -8.90 10.91
CA GLY A 63 23.05 -8.04 10.54
C GLY A 63 22.67 -6.57 10.49
N LEU A 64 21.59 -6.23 9.79
CA LEU A 64 21.09 -4.85 9.64
C LEU A 64 20.63 -4.23 10.99
N ILE A 65 20.05 -5.05 11.88
CA ILE A 65 19.72 -4.61 13.24
C ILE A 65 20.98 -4.22 13.99
N LYS A 66 22.04 -5.05 13.93
CA LYS A 66 23.34 -4.77 14.58
C LYS A 66 24.02 -3.53 14.02
N GLU A 67 23.85 -3.23 12.73
CA GLU A 67 24.38 -2.01 12.12
C GLU A 67 23.72 -0.73 12.64
N GLY A 68 22.47 -0.80 13.11
CA GLY A 68 21.75 0.33 13.71
C GLY A 68 21.38 1.46 12.78
N LYS A 69 21.40 1.22 11.45
CA LYS A 69 21.17 2.27 10.44
C LYS A 69 19.69 2.59 10.21
N TYR A 70 18.78 1.66 10.52
CA TYR A 70 17.37 1.73 10.16
C TYR A 70 16.49 2.05 11.36
N LYS A 71 15.47 2.87 11.14
CA LYS A 71 14.42 3.20 12.11
C LYS A 71 13.04 3.05 11.47
N GLY A 72 12.10 2.44 12.18
CA GLY A 72 10.77 2.13 11.64
C GLY A 72 10.69 0.75 10.99
N VAL A 73 9.79 0.55 10.05
CA VAL A 73 9.46 -0.75 9.46
C VAL A 73 10.05 -0.89 8.07
N PHE A 74 10.56 -2.08 7.76
CA PHE A 74 11.11 -2.43 6.45
C PHE A 74 10.72 -3.86 6.08
N THR A 75 10.61 -4.12 4.79
CA THR A 75 10.47 -5.48 4.27
C THR A 75 11.83 -5.97 3.80
N LEU A 76 12.22 -7.17 4.19
CA LEU A 76 13.46 -7.78 3.75
C LEU A 76 13.16 -9.12 3.05
N TYR A 77 13.37 -9.13 1.74
CA TYR A 77 13.27 -10.32 0.91
C TYR A 77 14.38 -10.23 -0.15
N GLU A 78 15.51 -10.93 0.11
CA GLU A 78 16.76 -10.83 -0.64
C GLU A 78 17.39 -9.42 -0.63
N ARG A 79 16.57 -8.40 -0.49
CA ARG A 79 16.98 -6.99 -0.35
C ARG A 79 16.03 -6.25 0.59
N VAL A 80 16.50 -5.15 1.14
CA VAL A 80 15.66 -4.25 1.93
C VAL A 80 14.75 -3.47 0.99
N MET A 81 13.47 -3.34 1.35
CA MET A 81 12.46 -2.60 0.61
C MET A 81 11.65 -1.70 1.54
N LEU A 82 11.20 -0.57 1.02
CA LEU A 82 10.21 0.26 1.71
C LEU A 82 8.88 -0.50 1.78
N PRO A 83 8.32 -0.70 2.98
CA PRO A 83 7.18 -1.59 3.18
C PRO A 83 5.93 -1.15 2.41
N THR A 84 5.75 0.15 2.22
CA THR A 84 4.61 0.74 1.51
C THR A 84 4.76 0.73 -0.02
N ARG A 85 5.92 0.33 -0.52
CA ARG A 85 6.19 0.23 -1.95
C ARG A 85 6.33 -1.20 -2.46
N VAL A 86 6.20 -2.19 -1.58
CA VAL A 86 6.22 -3.60 -1.98
C VAL A 86 4.97 -3.92 -2.80
N ILE A 87 5.19 -4.49 -3.99
CA ILE A 87 4.13 -5.02 -4.85
C ILE A 87 4.12 -6.54 -4.68
N PRO A 88 2.95 -7.20 -4.59
CA PRO A 88 2.86 -8.64 -4.49
C PRO A 88 3.67 -9.35 -5.56
N ALA A 89 4.27 -10.48 -5.21
CA ALA A 89 4.92 -11.34 -6.17
C ALA A 89 3.89 -11.90 -7.17
N ASP A 90 4.28 -12.03 -8.43
CA ASP A 90 3.46 -12.79 -9.37
C ASP A 90 3.61 -14.32 -9.09
N THR A 91 2.60 -15.07 -9.50
CA THR A 91 2.55 -16.53 -9.25
C THR A 91 3.63 -17.32 -9.99
N CYS A 92 4.33 -16.71 -10.95
CA CYS A 92 5.37 -17.35 -11.76
C CYS A 92 6.78 -17.06 -11.23
N ARG A 93 6.94 -16.05 -10.36
CA ARG A 93 8.23 -15.57 -9.88
C ARG A 93 8.15 -15.30 -8.37
N ASP A 94 8.97 -15.99 -7.61
CA ASP A 94 9.13 -15.72 -6.18
C ASP A 94 9.89 -14.39 -5.93
N ARG A 95 9.44 -13.30 -6.58
CA ARG A 95 10.08 -11.99 -6.50
C ARG A 95 9.05 -10.90 -6.29
N PHE A 96 9.27 -10.09 -5.28
CA PHE A 96 8.47 -8.90 -5.02
C PHE A 96 8.94 -7.73 -5.87
N GLY A 97 8.00 -7.06 -6.53
CA GLY A 97 8.23 -5.78 -7.17
C GLY A 97 8.30 -4.63 -6.16
N VAL A 98 8.82 -3.49 -6.59
CA VAL A 98 8.82 -2.26 -5.80
C VAL A 98 8.21 -1.15 -6.65
N TYR A 99 7.12 -0.57 -6.18
CA TYR A 99 6.41 0.50 -6.87
C TYR A 99 7.28 1.76 -6.98
N GLY A 100 7.35 2.30 -8.18
CA GLY A 100 8.16 3.50 -8.45
C GLY A 100 9.68 3.25 -8.52
N TYR A 101 10.09 1.99 -8.61
CA TYR A 101 11.49 1.60 -8.80
C TYR A 101 11.74 1.25 -10.27
N ASP A 102 12.74 1.87 -10.86
CA ASP A 102 13.08 1.73 -12.29
C ASP A 102 14.04 0.56 -12.61
N GLY A 103 14.31 -0.28 -11.63
CA GLY A 103 15.02 -1.55 -11.82
C GLY A 103 16.54 -1.49 -11.73
N PHE A 104 17.15 -0.34 -11.59
CA PHE A 104 18.60 -0.23 -11.51
C PHE A 104 19.06 0.37 -10.19
N ASN A 105 19.73 -0.49 -9.42
CA ASN A 105 20.64 -0.13 -8.34
C ASN A 105 20.06 0.41 -7.05
N ASP A 106 20.84 0.17 -6.07
CA ASP A 106 21.02 0.77 -4.77
C ASP A 106 19.78 1.35 -4.06
N PHE A 107 19.55 0.81 -2.88
CA PHE A 107 18.52 1.23 -1.93
C PHE A 107 18.51 2.76 -1.67
N SER A 108 19.64 3.43 -1.83
CA SER A 108 19.82 4.88 -1.65
C SER A 108 19.10 5.74 -2.71
N VAL A 109 18.69 5.15 -3.83
CA VAL A 109 18.09 5.87 -4.98
C VAL A 109 16.58 5.67 -5.09
N PHE A 110 15.91 5.21 -4.03
CA PHE A 110 14.46 5.06 -4.04
C PHE A 110 13.75 6.40 -4.20
N SER A 111 13.53 6.82 -5.44
CA SER A 111 12.59 7.88 -5.83
C SER A 111 12.32 8.95 -4.74
N GLY A 112 13.36 9.71 -4.35
CA GLY A 112 13.27 10.78 -3.36
C GLY A 112 13.41 10.37 -1.90
N VAL A 113 13.82 9.13 -1.59
CA VAL A 113 14.13 8.69 -0.22
C VAL A 113 15.63 8.48 -0.06
N SER A 114 16.26 9.22 0.84
CA SER A 114 17.68 9.09 1.16
C SER A 114 17.90 8.20 2.38
N GLU A 115 19.10 7.63 2.54
CA GLU A 115 19.48 6.85 3.73
C GLU A 115 19.26 7.61 5.04
N ASN A 116 19.54 8.92 5.05
CA ASN A 116 19.33 9.77 6.22
C ASN A 116 17.85 9.83 6.64
N MET A 117 16.92 9.68 5.70
CA MET A 117 15.49 9.63 6.01
C MET A 117 15.07 8.28 6.62
N LEU A 118 15.85 7.22 6.38
CA LEU A 118 15.57 5.86 6.86
C LEU A 118 16.16 5.61 8.26
N SER A 119 17.12 6.46 8.69
CA SER A 119 17.77 6.39 9.99
C SER A 119 17.06 7.19 11.09
N ARG A 120 15.89 7.76 10.79
CA ARG A 120 15.11 8.57 11.73
C ARG A 120 13.69 8.04 11.87
N PRO A 121 13.20 7.88 13.11
CA PRO A 121 11.78 7.56 13.32
C PRO A 121 10.93 8.72 12.82
N ARG A 122 9.72 8.42 12.38
CA ARG A 122 8.72 9.42 12.02
C ARG A 122 7.82 9.71 13.22
N GLU A 123 7.16 10.85 13.18
CA GLU A 123 6.17 11.19 14.20
C GLU A 123 5.07 10.12 14.28
N ARG A 124 4.65 9.77 15.49
CA ARG A 124 3.53 8.87 15.73
C ARG A 124 2.23 9.58 15.31
N ILE A 125 1.42 8.91 14.51
CA ILE A 125 0.13 9.44 14.04
C ILE A 125 -1.04 8.73 14.72
N PHE A 126 -0.94 7.41 14.87
CA PHE A 126 -1.98 6.61 15.51
C PHE A 126 -1.57 6.31 16.95
N HIS A 127 -2.28 6.87 17.91
CA HIS A 127 -1.98 6.74 19.35
C HIS A 127 -2.80 5.63 20.00
N ASN A 128 -3.98 5.35 19.45
CA ASN A 128 -4.88 4.30 19.91
C ASN A 128 -4.80 3.06 19.03
N ASP A 129 -5.25 1.92 19.57
CA ASP A 129 -5.36 0.70 18.81
C ASP A 129 -6.42 0.84 17.71
N VAL A 130 -6.05 0.50 16.48
CA VAL A 130 -6.98 0.50 15.35
C VAL A 130 -7.82 -0.76 15.37
N LYS A 131 -9.15 -0.61 15.45
CA LYS A 131 -10.11 -1.70 15.45
C LYS A 131 -10.71 -1.87 14.07
N PHE A 132 -10.30 -2.90 13.34
CA PHE A 132 -10.75 -3.16 11.98
C PHE A 132 -12.19 -3.72 11.96
N GLY A 133 -13.18 -2.83 11.87
CA GLY A 133 -14.61 -3.18 11.73
C GLY A 133 -15.16 -2.74 10.36
N LYS A 134 -14.63 -1.66 9.79
CA LYS A 134 -15.03 -1.14 8.48
C LYS A 134 -14.19 -1.75 7.37
N ARG A 135 -14.82 -2.04 6.25
CA ARG A 135 -14.20 -2.66 5.07
C ARG A 135 -13.98 -1.66 3.96
N VAL A 136 -12.95 -1.89 3.16
CA VAL A 136 -12.72 -1.23 1.88
C VAL A 136 -12.92 -2.27 0.79
N LEU A 137 -13.81 -2.02 -0.14
CA LEU A 137 -13.98 -2.88 -1.32
C LEU A 137 -12.87 -2.54 -2.32
N PHE A 138 -11.98 -3.49 -2.59
CA PHE A 138 -10.91 -3.32 -3.56
C PHE A 138 -11.30 -3.97 -4.88
N ILE A 139 -11.28 -3.19 -5.97
CA ILE A 139 -11.67 -3.62 -7.31
C ILE A 139 -10.52 -3.31 -8.27
N GLU A 140 -10.01 -4.32 -8.96
CA GLU A 140 -9.06 -4.16 -10.06
C GLU A 140 -9.78 -4.19 -11.40
N GLY A 141 -9.47 -3.21 -12.27
CA GLY A 141 -10.09 -3.07 -13.57
C GLY A 141 -9.71 -4.17 -14.55
N TYR A 142 -10.69 -4.76 -15.21
CA TYR A 142 -10.49 -5.71 -16.30
C TYR A 142 -11.50 -5.42 -17.44
N PRO A 143 -11.21 -5.83 -18.69
CA PRO A 143 -12.11 -5.63 -19.81
C PRO A 143 -13.48 -6.25 -19.59
N ALA A 144 -14.54 -5.59 -20.06
CA ALA A 144 -15.93 -6.02 -19.93
C ALA A 144 -16.42 -6.20 -18.48
N MET A 145 -15.83 -5.45 -17.54
CA MET A 145 -16.25 -5.45 -16.13
C MET A 145 -17.68 -4.93 -15.98
N ASP A 146 -18.54 -5.74 -15.38
CA ASP A 146 -19.89 -5.32 -14.97
C ASP A 146 -19.86 -4.86 -13.51
N PHE A 147 -19.96 -3.55 -13.29
CA PHE A 147 -20.02 -2.96 -11.95
C PHE A 147 -21.31 -3.30 -11.19
N GLY A 148 -22.30 -3.88 -11.86
CA GLY A 148 -23.52 -4.40 -11.23
C GLY A 148 -23.23 -5.56 -10.27
N CYS A 149 -22.16 -6.32 -10.52
CA CYS A 149 -21.73 -7.42 -9.65
C CYS A 149 -21.12 -6.95 -8.32
N PHE A 150 -20.70 -5.68 -8.22
CA PHE A 150 -20.11 -5.13 -7.01
C PHE A 150 -21.15 -4.39 -6.18
N VAL A 151 -21.58 -5.01 -5.09
CA VAL A 151 -22.60 -4.46 -4.19
C VAL A 151 -21.96 -4.18 -2.83
N PRO A 152 -21.59 -2.91 -2.55
CA PRO A 152 -21.09 -2.54 -1.22
C PRO A 152 -22.16 -2.82 -0.16
N ASN A 153 -21.76 -3.50 0.91
CA ASN A 153 -22.60 -3.83 2.06
C ASN A 153 -22.54 -2.74 3.16
N GLU A 154 -23.22 -2.95 4.28
CA GLU A 154 -23.31 -2.01 5.40
C GLU A 154 -21.93 -1.72 6.04
N ASP A 155 -21.02 -2.69 6.05
CA ASP A 155 -19.66 -2.53 6.59
C ASP A 155 -18.71 -1.83 5.62
N THR A 156 -19.13 -1.62 4.36
CA THR A 156 -18.27 -1.00 3.34
C THR A 156 -18.20 0.50 3.55
N ALA A 157 -17.04 0.97 4.02
CA ALA A 157 -16.80 2.39 4.25
C ALA A 157 -16.30 3.14 3.00
N ALA A 158 -15.59 2.44 2.13
CA ALA A 158 -15.04 3.00 0.91
C ALA A 158 -14.85 1.92 -0.17
N VAL A 159 -14.67 2.37 -1.41
CA VAL A 159 -14.22 1.55 -2.53
C VAL A 159 -12.87 2.09 -2.98
N LEU A 160 -11.91 1.20 -3.22
CA LEU A 160 -10.70 1.49 -3.97
C LEU A 160 -10.78 0.84 -5.33
N TYR A 161 -10.71 1.61 -6.38
CA TYR A 161 -10.63 1.14 -7.75
C TYR A 161 -9.20 1.31 -8.29
N SER A 162 -8.60 0.22 -8.77
CA SER A 162 -7.34 0.20 -9.47
C SER A 162 -7.61 0.12 -10.98
N PRO A 163 -7.42 1.21 -11.73
CA PRO A 163 -7.73 1.27 -13.15
C PRO A 163 -6.67 0.54 -14.00
N TYR A 164 -6.85 0.55 -15.31
CA TYR A 164 -5.81 0.10 -16.25
C TYR A 164 -4.51 0.92 -16.11
N HIS A 165 -3.44 0.45 -16.72
CA HIS A 165 -2.12 1.10 -16.69
C HIS A 165 -2.14 2.61 -17.01
N SER A 166 -3.00 3.03 -17.94
CA SER A 166 -3.19 4.45 -18.30
C SER A 166 -4.13 5.22 -17.37
N ALA A 167 -4.51 4.62 -16.25
CA ALA A 167 -5.48 5.13 -15.28
C ALA A 167 -6.91 5.31 -15.85
N THR A 168 -7.22 4.69 -16.98
CA THR A 168 -8.54 4.72 -17.63
C THR A 168 -9.44 3.59 -17.14
N ALA A 169 -10.74 3.77 -17.31
CA ALA A 169 -11.76 2.74 -17.13
C ALA A 169 -12.92 3.02 -18.10
N CYS A 170 -13.85 2.09 -18.23
CA CYS A 170 -15.04 2.30 -19.04
C CYS A 170 -15.95 3.38 -18.39
N THR A 171 -16.28 4.41 -19.18
CA THR A 171 -17.23 5.47 -18.80
C THR A 171 -18.45 5.50 -19.74
N ASP A 172 -18.40 4.71 -20.81
CA ASP A 172 -19.48 4.63 -21.81
C ASP A 172 -20.68 3.86 -21.23
N VAL A 173 -21.86 4.40 -21.47
CA VAL A 173 -23.14 3.84 -21.04
C VAL A 173 -23.96 3.21 -22.20
N SER A 174 -23.43 3.23 -23.43
CA SER A 174 -24.12 2.71 -24.63
C SER A 174 -24.43 1.22 -24.54
N GLU A 175 -23.49 0.43 -23.95
CA GLU A 175 -23.65 -1.00 -23.76
C GLU A 175 -24.40 -1.36 -22.45
N GLY A 176 -24.79 -0.34 -21.67
CA GLY A 176 -25.50 -0.49 -20.40
C GLY A 176 -24.83 0.25 -19.24
N LYS A 177 -25.65 0.82 -18.37
CA LYS A 177 -25.16 1.63 -17.24
C LYS A 177 -24.29 0.85 -16.24
N SER A 178 -24.45 -0.46 -16.15
CA SER A 178 -23.68 -1.29 -15.23
C SER A 178 -22.21 -1.44 -15.64
N TYR A 179 -21.87 -1.20 -16.91
CA TYR A 179 -20.49 -1.26 -17.40
C TYR A 179 -19.71 0.05 -17.19
N ALA A 180 -20.39 1.14 -16.86
CA ALA A 180 -19.76 2.44 -16.67
C ALA A 180 -19.36 2.66 -15.21
N LEU A 181 -18.06 2.90 -14.97
CA LEU A 181 -17.53 3.23 -13.64
C LEU A 181 -18.16 4.50 -13.07
N THR A 182 -18.49 5.48 -13.91
CA THR A 182 -19.15 6.72 -13.49
C THR A 182 -20.52 6.47 -12.83
N GLU A 183 -21.29 5.52 -13.34
CA GLU A 183 -22.59 5.15 -12.75
C GLU A 183 -22.42 4.37 -11.44
N PHE A 184 -21.39 3.52 -11.36
CA PHE A 184 -21.05 2.85 -10.12
C PHE A 184 -20.64 3.85 -9.01
N ILE A 185 -19.82 4.84 -9.35
CA ILE A 185 -19.42 5.92 -8.42
C ILE A 185 -20.66 6.65 -7.89
N LYS A 186 -21.57 7.05 -8.76
CA LYS A 186 -22.83 7.72 -8.36
C LYS A 186 -23.65 6.86 -7.39
N ARG A 187 -23.79 5.55 -7.67
CA ARG A 187 -24.47 4.61 -6.76
C ARG A 187 -23.79 4.49 -5.40
N CYS A 188 -22.46 4.48 -5.35
CA CYS A 188 -21.71 4.45 -4.10
C CYS A 188 -21.97 5.74 -3.28
N ILE A 189 -21.90 6.90 -3.93
CA ILE A 189 -22.12 8.20 -3.29
C ILE A 189 -23.53 8.30 -2.68
N THR A 190 -24.57 7.78 -3.34
CA THR A 190 -25.94 7.77 -2.76
C THR A 190 -26.04 6.94 -1.47
N LYS A 191 -25.08 6.06 -1.24
CA LYS A 191 -24.95 5.25 0.00
C LYS A 191 -23.90 5.83 0.98
N ASN A 192 -23.42 7.04 0.76
CA ASN A 192 -22.32 7.68 1.51
C ASN A 192 -21.00 6.87 1.46
N ILE A 193 -20.78 6.10 0.41
CA ILE A 193 -19.55 5.34 0.21
C ILE A 193 -18.68 6.08 -0.80
N MET A 194 -17.50 6.50 -0.35
CA MET A 194 -16.54 7.20 -1.20
C MET A 194 -15.78 6.22 -2.09
N VAL A 195 -15.59 6.61 -3.36
CA VAL A 195 -14.81 5.82 -4.33
C VAL A 195 -13.47 6.51 -4.56
N TYR A 196 -12.40 5.80 -4.28
CA TYR A 196 -11.02 6.25 -4.52
C TYR A 196 -10.45 5.56 -5.74
N ILE A 197 -9.59 6.28 -6.48
CA ILE A 197 -8.91 5.74 -7.66
C ILE A 197 -7.41 5.90 -7.45
N CYS A 198 -6.66 4.80 -7.49
CA CYS A 198 -5.20 4.79 -7.36
C CYS A 198 -4.50 4.78 -8.73
N GLY A 199 -3.16 4.88 -8.70
CA GLY A 199 -2.33 4.76 -9.89
C GLY A 199 -2.26 6.00 -10.79
N LEU A 200 -2.89 7.11 -10.40
CA LEU A 200 -2.78 8.37 -11.13
C LEU A 200 -1.40 9.00 -10.97
N LYS A 201 -0.91 9.65 -12.02
CA LYS A 201 0.33 10.43 -12.00
C LYS A 201 0.01 11.92 -11.87
N ARG A 202 0.75 12.63 -11.01
CA ARG A 202 0.68 14.10 -11.00
C ARG A 202 1.36 14.66 -12.27
N LYS A 203 0.90 15.79 -12.76
CA LYS A 203 1.52 16.54 -13.88
C LYS A 203 1.56 15.82 -15.24
N VAL A 204 0.79 14.78 -15.44
CA VAL A 204 0.61 14.13 -16.74
C VAL A 204 -0.77 14.49 -17.27
N PRO A 205 -0.92 14.82 -18.58
CA PRO A 205 -2.23 15.00 -19.17
C PRO A 205 -3.11 13.78 -18.87
N ILE A 206 -4.30 14.01 -18.34
CA ILE A 206 -5.25 12.94 -18.03
C ILE A 206 -6.13 12.69 -19.25
N TYR A 207 -6.46 11.44 -19.50
CA TYR A 207 -7.44 11.06 -20.50
C TYR A 207 -8.84 11.60 -20.15
N SER A 208 -9.68 11.86 -21.16
CA SER A 208 -11.06 12.33 -20.94
C SER A 208 -11.84 11.46 -19.97
N THR A 209 -11.71 10.13 -20.11
CA THR A 209 -12.33 9.16 -19.21
C THR A 209 -11.94 9.33 -17.73
N VAL A 210 -10.67 9.67 -17.46
CA VAL A 210 -10.19 9.96 -16.09
C VAL A 210 -10.85 11.23 -15.56
N ALA A 211 -10.96 12.26 -16.41
CA ALA A 211 -11.66 13.50 -16.03
C ALA A 211 -13.14 13.26 -15.71
N GLU A 212 -13.83 12.42 -16.51
CA GLU A 212 -15.21 12.01 -16.28
C GLU A 212 -15.38 11.27 -14.94
N ILE A 213 -14.47 10.34 -14.62
CA ILE A 213 -14.48 9.58 -13.38
C ILE A 213 -14.30 10.50 -12.18
N ILE A 214 -13.38 11.47 -12.24
CA ILE A 214 -13.19 12.47 -11.18
C ILE A 214 -14.43 13.36 -11.07
N LYS A 215 -14.99 13.81 -12.20
CA LYS A 215 -16.21 14.61 -12.22
C LYS A 215 -17.43 13.86 -11.65
N ALA A 216 -17.47 12.53 -11.79
CA ALA A 216 -18.50 11.70 -11.18
C ALA A 216 -18.41 11.62 -9.65
N GLY A 217 -17.34 12.13 -9.04
CA GLY A 217 -17.17 12.27 -7.60
C GLY A 217 -16.14 11.32 -6.99
N SER A 218 -15.31 10.66 -7.80
CA SER A 218 -14.21 9.86 -7.25
C SER A 218 -13.07 10.72 -6.70
N ILE A 219 -12.34 10.16 -5.74
CA ILE A 219 -11.19 10.82 -5.09
C ILE A 219 -9.90 10.21 -5.63
N PRO A 220 -9.04 11.00 -6.31
CA PRO A 220 -7.79 10.49 -6.85
C PRO A 220 -6.73 10.27 -5.77
N ILE A 221 -6.02 9.13 -5.84
CA ILE A 221 -4.80 8.84 -5.08
C ILE A 221 -3.64 8.81 -6.08
N TYR A 222 -2.70 9.73 -5.89
CA TYR A 222 -1.59 9.91 -6.83
C TYR A 222 -0.36 9.12 -6.38
N THR A 223 0.38 8.58 -7.37
CA THR A 223 1.73 8.03 -7.22
C THR A 223 1.90 7.06 -6.05
N THR A 224 0.85 6.34 -5.71
CA THR A 224 0.80 5.35 -4.63
C THR A 224 0.34 4.01 -5.21
N SER A 225 0.96 2.91 -4.81
CA SER A 225 0.55 1.57 -5.24
C SER A 225 -0.85 1.23 -4.75
N ALA A 226 -1.55 0.36 -5.46
CA ALA A 226 -2.88 -0.10 -5.06
C ALA A 226 -2.88 -0.74 -3.67
N VAL A 227 -1.84 -1.52 -3.35
CA VAL A 227 -1.66 -2.15 -2.03
C VAL A 227 -1.53 -1.11 -0.92
N ALA A 228 -0.64 -0.12 -1.10
CA ALA A 228 -0.46 0.93 -0.10
C ALA A 228 -1.71 1.79 0.05
N ALA A 229 -2.37 2.14 -1.06
CA ALA A 229 -3.63 2.88 -1.05
C ALA A 229 -4.73 2.12 -0.30
N TYR A 230 -4.84 0.81 -0.54
CA TYR A 230 -5.81 -0.05 0.15
C TYR A 230 -5.57 -0.10 1.66
N MET A 231 -4.32 -0.34 2.09
CA MET A 231 -3.98 -0.40 3.51
C MET A 231 -4.12 0.95 4.20
N LYS A 232 -3.80 2.04 3.50
CA LYS A 232 -4.00 3.41 4.01
C LYS A 232 -5.47 3.72 4.21
N LEU A 233 -6.34 3.33 3.29
CA LEU A 233 -7.79 3.47 3.43
C LEU A 233 -8.32 2.64 4.59
N LEU A 234 -7.87 1.40 4.75
CA LEU A 234 -8.24 0.58 5.90
C LEU A 234 -7.87 1.26 7.22
N LEU A 235 -6.65 1.79 7.34
CA LEU A 235 -6.26 2.56 8.53
C LEU A 235 -7.13 3.81 8.71
N ALA A 236 -7.32 4.60 7.66
CA ALA A 236 -8.03 5.87 7.72
C ALA A 236 -9.49 5.72 8.17
N TYR A 237 -10.17 4.65 7.73
CA TYR A 237 -11.57 4.42 8.07
C TYR A 237 -11.78 3.65 9.39
N ASN A 238 -10.74 3.06 9.97
CA ASN A 238 -10.82 2.26 11.19
C ASN A 238 -10.15 2.92 12.41
N GLN A 239 -9.59 4.12 12.27
CA GLN A 239 -9.12 4.96 13.35
C GLN A 239 -10.12 6.10 13.62
N GLU A 240 -10.11 6.66 14.82
CA GLU A 240 -11.05 7.71 15.26
C GLU A 240 -10.33 9.01 15.65
N GLU A 241 -9.00 9.07 15.49
CA GLU A 241 -8.17 10.17 15.98
C GLU A 241 -8.17 11.39 15.07
N MET A 242 -8.38 11.18 13.76
CA MET A 242 -8.37 12.27 12.79
C MET A 242 -9.32 12.01 11.61
N PRO A 243 -9.76 13.07 10.90
CA PRO A 243 -10.59 12.92 9.71
C PRO A 243 -9.90 12.08 8.63
N VAL A 244 -10.66 11.20 7.97
CA VAL A 244 -10.16 10.36 6.85
C VAL A 244 -9.41 11.17 5.80
N LYS A 245 -9.93 12.34 5.42
CA LYS A 245 -9.30 13.24 4.45
C LYS A 245 -7.89 13.67 4.89
N GLU A 246 -7.68 13.88 6.17
CA GLU A 246 -6.39 14.28 6.72
C GLU A 246 -5.39 13.10 6.65
N VAL A 247 -5.79 11.90 7.05
CA VAL A 247 -4.96 10.69 6.93
C VAL A 247 -4.56 10.47 5.47
N MET A 248 -5.54 10.56 4.56
CA MET A 248 -5.30 10.33 3.13
C MET A 248 -4.42 11.41 2.49
N GLY A 249 -4.41 12.62 3.03
CA GLY A 249 -3.57 13.74 2.57
C GLY A 249 -2.10 13.70 3.03
N LYS A 250 -1.77 12.85 4.02
CA LYS A 250 -0.39 12.73 4.56
C LYS A 250 0.38 11.61 3.83
N ASP A 251 1.68 11.81 3.57
CA ASP A 251 2.60 10.70 3.26
C ASP A 251 2.97 10.01 4.58
N LEU A 252 2.38 8.85 4.83
CA LEU A 252 2.53 8.15 6.11
C LEU A 252 3.93 7.54 6.24
N PHE A 253 4.36 6.75 5.25
CA PHE A 253 5.67 6.12 5.27
C PHE A 253 6.23 5.91 3.86
N PHE A 254 6.45 6.99 3.12
CA PHE A 254 7.02 7.00 1.78
C PHE A 254 6.17 6.28 0.71
N GLU A 255 4.87 6.13 0.93
CA GLU A 255 3.98 5.50 -0.04
C GLU A 255 3.77 6.36 -1.29
N GLU A 256 3.84 7.68 -1.16
CA GLU A 256 3.79 8.57 -2.32
C GLU A 256 5.16 8.63 -3.02
N VAL A 257 5.22 8.12 -4.25
CA VAL A 257 6.44 8.19 -5.06
C VAL A 257 6.54 9.58 -5.71
N LYS A 258 7.64 10.26 -5.44
CA LYS A 258 7.97 11.55 -6.07
C LYS A 258 8.87 11.26 -7.27
N PHE A 259 8.31 11.37 -8.47
CA PHE A 259 9.11 11.35 -9.69
C PHE A 259 9.77 12.71 -9.86
N SER A 260 11.08 12.71 -10.08
CA SER A 260 11.90 13.88 -10.40
C SER A 260 11.55 14.47 -11.76
#